data_34fe0b8620999fb65ba35fd4295ad5b5
#
_entry.id   34fe0b8620999fb65ba35fd4295ad5b5
#
_cell.length_a   1.000
_cell.length_b   1.000
_cell.length_c   1.000
_cell.angle_alpha   90.00
_cell.angle_beta   90.00
_cell.angle_gamma   90.00
#
_symmetry.space_group_name_H-M   'P 1'
#
loop_
_entity.id
_entity.type
_entity.pdbx_description
1 polymer ?
#
loop_
_entity_poly.entity_id
_entity_poly.type
_entity_poly.pdbx_seq_one_letter_code
_entity_poly.pdbx_strand_id
1 'polypeptide(L)'
;MRKKMMNLYEIARFLEAHDNYEILTHAYPDGDTLGSGFALCMALQQIGKNARVITTNVPSKFLYLLNGVKQQIFEAETIISTDVAADSLLGSNMGKYIGRVDVCIDHHGSNTFTAKAKFVDKFAAANCEIIYKLLQRMNVRITKEIANCLYTGISTDTGCFRYTNTTAETMRVAASLMDFGCDTAYINKAMFETKSKEKIKLEHAVYNTIKYCADGRCAIIYTTLEMMKSLDVGDDEMEGLASIPRQIEGVLIGITMREKEGGFFKISVRTNGNINASDFCSQFGGGGHPAAAGCTIEGDLKTVRNKLIKAAEKFL
;
A
#
# COMPACT_ATOMS: atom_id res chain seq x y z
N MET A 1 -28.84 3.02 3.15
CA MET A 1 -28.94 3.35 1.70
C MET A 1 -28.16 2.32 0.90
N ARG A 2 -28.69 1.80 -0.23
CA ARG A 2 -27.90 0.96 -1.14
C ARG A 2 -26.75 1.79 -1.71
N LYS A 3 -25.51 1.34 -1.50
CA LYS A 3 -24.31 1.98 -2.07
C LYS A 3 -24.41 1.90 -3.61
N LYS A 4 -24.29 3.04 -4.29
CA LYS A 4 -24.35 3.09 -5.76
C LYS A 4 -23.01 2.61 -6.32
N MET A 5 -23.01 1.54 -7.09
CA MET A 5 -21.84 1.21 -7.93
C MET A 5 -21.87 2.10 -9.17
N MET A 6 -20.74 2.71 -9.49
CA MET A 6 -20.56 3.55 -10.67
C MET A 6 -19.56 2.88 -11.62
N ASN A 7 -19.66 3.18 -12.91
CA ASN A 7 -18.61 2.87 -13.87
C ASN A 7 -17.67 4.06 -14.10
N LEU A 8 -16.57 3.87 -14.82
CA LEU A 8 -15.58 4.93 -15.06
C LEU A 8 -16.17 6.15 -15.80
N TYR A 9 -17.15 5.94 -16.68
CA TYR A 9 -17.82 7.06 -17.37
C TYR A 9 -18.64 7.90 -16.38
N GLU A 10 -19.39 7.26 -15.49
CA GLU A 10 -20.16 7.94 -14.45
C GLU A 10 -19.25 8.69 -13.46
N ILE A 11 -18.07 8.12 -13.11
CA ILE A 11 -17.06 8.80 -12.29
C ILE A 11 -16.53 10.04 -13.02
N ALA A 12 -16.15 9.93 -14.30
CA ALA A 12 -15.65 11.05 -15.09
C ALA A 12 -16.69 12.19 -15.13
N ARG A 13 -17.95 11.87 -15.41
CA ARG A 13 -19.06 12.86 -15.42
C ARG A 13 -19.28 13.48 -14.04
N PHE A 14 -19.17 12.70 -12.98
CA PHE A 14 -19.27 13.21 -11.62
C PHE A 14 -18.14 14.23 -11.34
N LEU A 15 -16.89 13.91 -11.70
CA LEU A 15 -15.74 14.78 -11.50
C LEU A 15 -15.80 16.06 -12.35
N GLU A 16 -16.35 15.99 -13.55
CA GLU A 16 -16.57 17.17 -14.40
C GLU A 16 -17.65 18.11 -13.84
N ALA A 17 -18.68 17.54 -13.21
CA ALA A 17 -19.86 18.28 -12.75
C ALA A 17 -19.69 18.94 -11.36
N HIS A 18 -18.73 18.53 -10.56
CA HIS A 18 -18.49 19.02 -9.19
C HIS A 18 -17.20 19.83 -9.11
N ASP A 19 -16.92 20.39 -7.93
CA ASP A 19 -15.72 21.18 -7.65
C ASP A 19 -15.30 21.03 -6.16
N ASN A 20 -14.26 21.78 -5.77
CA ASN A 20 -13.79 21.91 -4.39
C ASN A 20 -13.49 20.55 -3.72
N TYR A 21 -12.57 19.78 -4.34
CA TYR A 21 -12.29 18.39 -3.97
C TYR A 21 -11.31 18.25 -2.81
N GLU A 22 -11.68 17.46 -1.81
CA GLU A 22 -10.73 16.80 -0.91
C GLU A 22 -10.57 15.34 -1.31
N ILE A 23 -9.33 14.94 -1.63
CA ILE A 23 -8.96 13.59 -2.06
C ILE A 23 -8.25 12.90 -0.90
N LEU A 24 -8.89 11.90 -0.33
CA LEU A 24 -8.38 11.17 0.84
C LEU A 24 -7.50 10.00 0.42
N THR A 25 -6.37 9.86 1.11
CA THR A 25 -5.50 8.68 1.08
C THR A 25 -5.68 7.86 2.35
N HIS A 26 -5.11 6.65 2.43
CA HIS A 26 -5.08 5.92 3.70
C HIS A 26 -3.99 6.45 4.66
N ALA A 27 -4.11 6.12 5.96
CA ALA A 27 -3.30 6.68 7.05
C ALA A 27 -1.81 6.27 7.03
N TYR A 28 -1.48 5.18 6.35
CA TYR A 28 -0.11 4.70 6.15
C TYR A 28 0.24 4.76 4.67
N PRO A 29 0.37 5.97 4.11
CA PRO A 29 0.35 6.16 2.67
C PRO A 29 1.56 5.51 1.99
N ASP A 30 1.27 4.76 0.95
CA ASP A 30 2.23 4.11 0.05
C ASP A 30 2.26 4.78 -1.33
N GLY A 31 2.93 4.14 -2.28
CA GLY A 31 3.07 4.70 -3.62
C GLY A 31 1.77 4.74 -4.41
N ASP A 32 0.85 3.79 -4.19
CA ASP A 32 -0.39 3.73 -4.97
C ASP A 32 -1.42 4.74 -4.47
N THR A 33 -1.64 4.82 -3.15
CA THR A 33 -2.59 5.81 -2.61
C THR A 33 -2.13 7.25 -2.84
N LEU A 34 -0.81 7.55 -2.68
CA LEU A 34 -0.25 8.87 -2.94
C LEU A 34 -0.23 9.18 -4.44
N GLY A 35 0.22 8.24 -5.26
CA GLY A 35 0.25 8.37 -6.71
C GLY A 35 -1.14 8.63 -7.28
N SER A 36 -2.14 7.86 -6.86
CA SER A 36 -3.55 8.03 -7.22
C SER A 36 -4.08 9.39 -6.80
N GLY A 37 -3.85 9.77 -5.54
CA GLY A 37 -4.35 11.03 -4.99
C GLY A 37 -3.74 12.26 -5.68
N PHE A 38 -2.42 12.30 -5.84
CA PHE A 38 -1.75 13.45 -6.46
C PHE A 38 -1.98 13.51 -7.97
N ALA A 39 -2.03 12.38 -8.69
CA ALA A 39 -2.38 12.37 -10.11
C ALA A 39 -3.79 12.91 -10.36
N LEU A 40 -4.77 12.45 -9.57
CA LEU A 40 -6.15 12.93 -9.66
C LEU A 40 -6.26 14.41 -9.29
N CYS A 41 -5.54 14.85 -8.24
CA CYS A 41 -5.50 16.25 -7.83
C CYS A 41 -4.98 17.15 -8.96
N MET A 42 -3.82 16.85 -9.53
CA MET A 42 -3.25 17.62 -10.64
C MET A 42 -4.15 17.62 -11.86
N ALA A 43 -4.81 16.50 -12.17
CA ALA A 43 -5.74 16.38 -13.27
C ALA A 43 -6.96 17.30 -13.09
N LEU A 44 -7.56 17.30 -11.91
CA LEU A 44 -8.68 18.19 -11.58
C LEU A 44 -8.27 19.66 -11.65
N GLN A 45 -7.10 20.00 -11.12
CA GLN A 45 -6.54 21.37 -11.22
C GLN A 45 -6.27 21.79 -12.66
N GLN A 46 -5.88 20.85 -13.54
CA GLN A 46 -5.65 21.13 -14.97
C GLN A 46 -6.94 21.51 -15.70
N ILE A 47 -8.07 20.91 -15.34
CA ILE A 47 -9.40 21.24 -15.92
C ILE A 47 -10.11 22.39 -15.18
N GLY A 48 -9.37 23.14 -14.35
CA GLY A 48 -9.87 24.35 -13.70
C GLY A 48 -10.63 24.12 -12.40
N LYS A 49 -10.56 22.93 -11.80
CA LYS A 49 -11.19 22.61 -10.53
C LYS A 49 -10.27 22.92 -9.35
N ASN A 50 -10.86 23.19 -8.19
CA ASN A 50 -10.14 23.23 -6.94
C ASN A 50 -10.00 21.80 -6.38
N ALA A 51 -8.77 21.39 -6.09
CA ALA A 51 -8.51 20.06 -5.55
C ALA A 51 -7.28 20.07 -4.65
N ARG A 52 -7.34 19.33 -3.53
CA ARG A 52 -6.21 19.06 -2.65
C ARG A 52 -6.24 17.62 -2.11
N VAL A 53 -5.07 17.07 -1.85
CA VAL A 53 -4.93 15.76 -1.22
C VAL A 53 -4.88 15.92 0.29
N ILE A 54 -5.65 15.11 0.99
CA ILE A 54 -5.64 14.98 2.45
C ILE A 54 -4.95 13.67 2.80
N THR A 55 -3.76 13.78 3.39
CA THR A 55 -2.94 12.65 3.82
C THR A 55 -2.36 12.92 5.21
N THR A 56 -1.97 11.88 5.93
CA THR A 56 -1.35 12.01 7.26
C THR A 56 0.06 12.58 7.19
N ASN A 57 0.85 12.07 6.24
CA ASN A 57 2.20 12.51 5.92
C ASN A 57 2.54 12.08 4.49
N VAL A 58 3.62 12.63 3.96
CA VAL A 58 4.25 12.15 2.72
C VAL A 58 5.67 11.72 3.07
N PRO A 59 5.97 10.41 3.11
CA PRO A 59 7.31 9.93 3.38
C PRO A 59 8.34 10.54 2.41
N SER A 60 9.57 10.77 2.88
CA SER A 60 10.60 11.52 2.14
C SER A 60 10.86 10.97 0.74
N LYS A 61 10.81 9.64 0.57
CA LYS A 61 10.98 8.98 -0.72
C LYS A 61 9.90 9.31 -1.76
N PHE A 62 8.73 9.84 -1.32
CA PHE A 62 7.60 10.23 -2.18
C PHE A 62 7.44 11.74 -2.38
N LEU A 63 8.33 12.58 -1.81
CA LEU A 63 8.19 14.04 -1.91
C LEU A 63 8.16 14.56 -3.35
N TYR A 64 8.78 13.85 -4.29
CA TYR A 64 8.74 14.22 -5.71
C TYR A 64 7.34 14.12 -6.33
N LEU A 65 6.40 13.37 -5.73
CA LEU A 65 5.00 13.30 -6.18
C LEU A 65 4.25 14.62 -5.96
N LEU A 66 4.77 15.52 -5.12
CA LEU A 66 4.21 16.84 -4.90
C LEU A 66 4.53 17.82 -6.05
N ASN A 67 5.48 17.48 -6.91
CA ASN A 67 5.84 18.32 -8.04
C ASN A 67 4.64 18.50 -8.98
N GLY A 68 4.29 19.75 -9.27
CA GLY A 68 3.14 20.09 -10.12
C GLY A 68 1.82 20.27 -9.38
N VAL A 69 1.71 19.89 -8.11
CA VAL A 69 0.52 20.13 -7.29
C VAL A 69 0.46 21.60 -6.88
N LYS A 70 -0.63 22.29 -7.23
CA LYS A 70 -0.86 23.68 -6.84
C LYS A 70 -1.51 23.74 -5.46
N GLN A 71 -0.98 24.58 -4.58
CA GLN A 71 -1.64 24.86 -3.31
C GLN A 71 -2.88 25.71 -3.55
N GLN A 72 -4.03 25.28 -3.05
CA GLN A 72 -5.30 25.97 -3.23
C GLN A 72 -6.04 26.06 -1.89
N ILE A 73 -6.67 27.21 -1.62
CA ILE A 73 -7.47 27.47 -0.42
C ILE A 73 -8.92 27.55 -0.83
N PHE A 74 -9.74 26.63 -0.34
CA PHE A 74 -11.18 26.58 -0.61
C PHE A 74 -11.90 25.81 0.50
N GLU A 75 -13.22 26.00 0.60
CA GLU A 75 -14.08 25.14 1.41
C GLU A 75 -14.43 23.88 0.62
N ALA A 76 -14.26 22.72 1.24
CA ALA A 76 -14.50 21.42 0.60
C ALA A 76 -16.00 21.18 0.39
N GLU A 77 -16.39 20.84 -0.82
CA GLU A 77 -17.75 20.47 -1.20
C GLU A 77 -17.86 18.99 -1.56
N THR A 78 -16.82 18.45 -2.18
CA THR A 78 -16.79 17.07 -2.69
C THR A 78 -15.62 16.30 -2.06
N ILE A 79 -15.92 15.14 -1.50
CA ILE A 79 -14.92 14.29 -0.85
C ILE A 79 -14.77 12.98 -1.61
N ILE A 80 -13.55 12.66 -2.03
CA ILE A 80 -13.21 11.44 -2.76
C ILE A 80 -12.18 10.66 -1.94
N SER A 81 -12.26 9.33 -1.95
CA SER A 81 -11.17 8.48 -1.47
C SER A 81 -10.55 7.70 -2.63
N THR A 82 -9.23 7.58 -2.63
CA THR A 82 -8.45 6.81 -3.60
C THR A 82 -7.65 5.75 -2.87
N ASP A 83 -7.81 4.49 -3.28
CA ASP A 83 -7.04 3.37 -2.73
C ASP A 83 -7.26 3.17 -1.22
N VAL A 84 -8.51 3.25 -0.77
CA VAL A 84 -8.91 3.06 0.63
C VAL A 84 -9.96 1.95 0.71
N ALA A 85 -9.53 0.77 1.17
CA ALA A 85 -10.39 -0.43 1.18
C ALA A 85 -11.38 -0.49 2.36
N ALA A 86 -11.13 0.20 3.47
CA ALA A 86 -11.98 0.18 4.66
C ALA A 86 -11.86 1.49 5.46
N ASP A 87 -12.92 1.83 6.19
CA ASP A 87 -12.98 3.06 7.02
C ASP A 87 -11.86 3.12 8.07
N SER A 88 -11.43 1.98 8.60
CA SER A 88 -10.32 1.88 9.57
C SER A 88 -8.97 2.30 8.99
N LEU A 89 -8.80 2.26 7.66
CA LEU A 89 -7.57 2.67 7.00
C LEU A 89 -7.40 4.19 6.90
N LEU A 90 -8.43 4.99 7.14
CA LEU A 90 -8.30 6.44 7.23
C LEU A 90 -7.50 6.89 8.47
N GLY A 91 -7.45 6.06 9.53
CA GLY A 91 -6.82 6.42 10.79
C GLY A 91 -7.59 7.48 11.59
N SER A 92 -7.13 7.77 12.81
CA SER A 92 -7.82 8.67 13.74
C SER A 92 -7.94 10.11 13.23
N ASN A 93 -6.91 10.61 12.54
CA ASN A 93 -6.86 12.00 12.09
C ASN A 93 -7.84 12.31 10.95
N MET A 94 -8.28 11.29 10.22
CA MET A 94 -9.25 11.42 9.12
C MET A 94 -10.63 10.84 9.43
N GLY A 95 -10.87 10.41 10.66
CA GLY A 95 -12.14 9.83 11.10
C GLY A 95 -13.35 10.72 10.87
N LYS A 96 -13.17 12.06 10.85
CA LYS A 96 -14.22 13.04 10.54
C LYS A 96 -14.84 12.88 9.14
N TYR A 97 -14.16 12.18 8.24
CA TYR A 97 -14.63 11.93 6.86
C TYR A 97 -15.48 10.68 6.72
N ILE A 98 -15.48 9.77 7.71
CA ILE A 98 -16.28 8.54 7.67
C ILE A 98 -17.75 8.88 7.46
N GLY A 99 -18.37 8.24 6.45
CA GLY A 99 -19.77 8.49 6.07
C GLY A 99 -20.03 9.77 5.26
N ARG A 100 -19.00 10.59 5.02
CA ARG A 100 -19.11 11.84 4.24
C ARG A 100 -18.54 11.74 2.82
N VAL A 101 -17.85 10.66 2.51
CA VAL A 101 -17.19 10.46 1.20
C VAL A 101 -18.25 10.27 0.11
N ASP A 102 -18.15 11.07 -0.95
CA ASP A 102 -19.05 11.03 -2.08
C ASP A 102 -18.73 9.86 -3.01
N VAL A 103 -17.45 9.70 -3.37
CA VAL A 103 -16.98 8.65 -4.27
C VAL A 103 -15.72 7.98 -3.72
N CYS A 104 -15.72 6.64 -3.72
CA CYS A 104 -14.53 5.83 -3.49
C CYS A 104 -14.08 5.18 -4.79
N ILE A 105 -12.80 5.36 -5.15
CA ILE A 105 -12.14 4.73 -6.30
C ILE A 105 -11.07 3.79 -5.75
N ASP A 106 -11.18 2.49 -6.04
CA ASP A 106 -10.33 1.49 -5.39
C ASP A 106 -10.15 0.24 -6.27
N HIS A 107 -9.11 -0.52 -6.01
CA HIS A 107 -8.85 -1.81 -6.67
C HIS A 107 -8.92 -3.02 -5.72
N HIS A 108 -9.12 -2.82 -4.44
CA HIS A 108 -9.21 -3.92 -3.47
C HIS A 108 -10.54 -4.67 -3.57
N GLY A 109 -10.51 -5.94 -3.96
CA GLY A 109 -11.72 -6.78 -4.08
C GLY A 109 -12.48 -6.97 -2.76
N SER A 110 -11.82 -6.78 -1.63
CA SER A 110 -12.41 -6.82 -0.27
C SER A 110 -12.94 -5.47 0.22
N ASN A 111 -13.08 -4.45 -0.67
CA ASN A 111 -13.46 -3.10 -0.27
C ASN A 111 -14.80 -3.05 0.49
N THR A 112 -14.72 -2.60 1.75
CA THR A 112 -15.86 -2.35 2.65
C THR A 112 -16.06 -0.87 2.98
N PHE A 113 -15.21 0.02 2.45
CA PHE A 113 -15.19 1.45 2.73
C PHE A 113 -16.58 2.11 2.59
N THR A 114 -16.89 3.08 3.43
CA THR A 114 -18.20 3.77 3.44
C THR A 114 -18.17 5.01 2.56
N ALA A 115 -18.82 4.96 1.40
CA ALA A 115 -18.99 6.09 0.47
C ALA A 115 -20.40 6.07 -0.13
N LYS A 116 -20.90 7.23 -0.61
CA LYS A 116 -22.18 7.34 -1.30
C LYS A 116 -22.20 6.56 -2.61
N ALA A 117 -21.08 6.61 -3.35
CA ALA A 117 -20.87 5.84 -4.56
C ALA A 117 -19.48 5.21 -4.59
N LYS A 118 -19.30 4.11 -5.35
CA LYS A 118 -18.04 3.40 -5.49
C LYS A 118 -17.77 2.96 -6.90
N PHE A 119 -16.49 2.97 -7.26
CA PHE A 119 -15.92 2.18 -8.34
C PHE A 119 -14.80 1.30 -7.78
N VAL A 120 -14.91 -0.02 -7.97
CA VAL A 120 -13.89 -0.97 -7.53
C VAL A 120 -13.59 -1.92 -8.68
N ASP A 121 -12.34 -1.93 -9.13
CA ASP A 121 -11.84 -2.88 -10.14
C ASP A 121 -10.76 -3.79 -9.53
N LYS A 122 -11.18 -4.93 -9.02
CA LYS A 122 -10.29 -5.92 -8.40
C LYS A 122 -9.29 -6.59 -9.36
N PHE A 123 -9.39 -6.34 -10.66
CA PHE A 123 -8.49 -6.87 -11.67
C PHE A 123 -7.39 -5.88 -12.07
N ALA A 124 -7.53 -4.61 -11.68
CA ALA A 124 -6.46 -3.63 -11.83
C ALA A 124 -5.30 -3.97 -10.88
N ALA A 125 -4.09 -3.90 -11.37
CA ALA A 125 -2.90 -4.21 -10.59
C ALA A 125 -2.61 -3.18 -9.49
N ALA A 126 -3.09 -1.95 -9.69
CA ALA A 126 -2.96 -0.80 -8.80
C ALA A 126 -4.15 0.15 -9.03
N ASN A 127 -4.49 0.94 -8.03
CA ASN A 127 -5.49 2.00 -8.19
C ASN A 127 -5.03 3.08 -9.19
N CYS A 128 -3.73 3.33 -9.27
CA CYS A 128 -3.13 4.23 -10.28
C CYS A 128 -3.43 3.79 -11.73
N GLU A 129 -3.61 2.50 -12.00
CA GLU A 129 -4.05 2.01 -13.32
C GLU A 129 -5.50 2.44 -13.60
N ILE A 130 -6.37 2.43 -12.59
CA ILE A 130 -7.75 2.92 -12.68
C ILE A 130 -7.76 4.44 -12.92
N ILE A 131 -6.97 5.18 -12.14
CA ILE A 131 -6.87 6.64 -12.30
C ILE A 131 -6.36 6.99 -13.71
N TYR A 132 -5.34 6.29 -14.24
CA TYR A 132 -4.89 6.50 -15.62
C TYR A 132 -6.04 6.39 -16.63
N LYS A 133 -6.82 5.31 -16.57
CA LYS A 133 -7.98 5.09 -17.46
C LYS A 133 -9.05 6.16 -17.29
N LEU A 134 -9.27 6.62 -16.06
CA LEU A 134 -10.19 7.69 -15.73
C LEU A 134 -9.75 9.04 -16.37
N LEU A 135 -8.47 9.41 -16.22
CA LEU A 135 -7.92 10.63 -16.79
C LEU A 135 -7.98 10.64 -18.33
N GLN A 136 -7.75 9.49 -18.97
CA GLN A 136 -7.94 9.38 -20.42
C GLN A 136 -9.39 9.63 -20.83
N ARG A 137 -10.38 9.12 -20.08
CA ARG A 137 -11.81 9.40 -20.36
C ARG A 137 -12.20 10.86 -20.19
N MET A 138 -11.56 11.55 -19.27
CA MET A 138 -11.77 12.99 -19.04
C MET A 138 -10.99 13.87 -20.04
N ASN A 139 -10.28 13.27 -21.00
CA ASN A 139 -9.39 13.96 -21.94
C ASN A 139 -8.37 14.89 -21.24
N VAL A 140 -7.94 14.52 -20.04
CA VAL A 140 -6.89 15.25 -19.32
C VAL A 140 -5.54 14.94 -19.98
N ARG A 141 -4.74 15.98 -20.20
CA ARG A 141 -3.37 15.82 -20.69
C ARG A 141 -2.52 15.19 -19.58
N ILE A 142 -1.97 14.00 -19.82
CA ILE A 142 -1.01 13.38 -18.91
C ILE A 142 0.31 14.14 -19.02
N THR A 143 0.67 14.92 -17.99
CA THR A 143 1.98 15.56 -17.88
C THR A 143 3.00 14.61 -17.30
N LYS A 144 4.29 14.94 -17.35
CA LYS A 144 5.37 14.16 -16.74
C LYS A 144 5.11 13.93 -15.24
N GLU A 145 4.63 14.95 -14.53
CA GLU A 145 4.35 14.88 -13.09
C GLU A 145 3.20 13.89 -12.79
N ILE A 146 2.11 13.96 -13.56
CA ILE A 146 1.00 13.00 -13.47
C ILE A 146 1.51 11.59 -13.82
N ALA A 147 2.30 11.45 -14.88
CA ALA A 147 2.88 10.17 -15.27
C ALA A 147 3.80 9.58 -14.17
N ASN A 148 4.61 10.40 -13.52
CA ASN A 148 5.44 9.99 -12.37
C ASN A 148 4.58 9.46 -11.21
N CYS A 149 3.50 10.16 -10.87
CA CYS A 149 2.58 9.72 -9.81
C CYS A 149 1.96 8.36 -10.15
N LEU A 150 1.40 8.21 -11.35
CA LEU A 150 0.73 6.98 -11.77
C LEU A 150 1.71 5.80 -11.87
N TYR A 151 2.90 6.03 -12.44
CA TYR A 151 3.93 5.00 -12.54
C TYR A 151 4.42 4.55 -11.17
N THR A 152 4.56 5.48 -10.22
CA THR A 152 4.97 5.15 -8.85
C THR A 152 3.99 4.17 -8.22
N GLY A 153 2.68 4.43 -8.28
CA GLY A 153 1.69 3.52 -7.72
C GLY A 153 1.70 2.16 -8.39
N ILE A 154 1.68 2.12 -9.72
CA ILE A 154 1.74 0.85 -10.47
C ILE A 154 3.02 0.07 -10.14
N SER A 155 4.17 0.74 -10.10
CA SER A 155 5.46 0.10 -9.84
C SER A 155 5.54 -0.44 -8.41
N THR A 156 5.06 0.31 -7.40
CA THR A 156 5.09 -0.14 -6.00
C THR A 156 4.14 -1.31 -5.75
N ASP A 157 2.91 -1.27 -6.26
CA ASP A 157 1.91 -2.30 -6.05
C ASP A 157 2.20 -3.61 -6.79
N THR A 158 2.94 -3.53 -7.88
CA THR A 158 3.41 -4.70 -8.64
C THR A 158 4.80 -5.18 -8.23
N GLY A 159 5.42 -4.53 -7.22
CA GLY A 159 6.80 -4.81 -6.80
C GLY A 159 7.79 -4.68 -7.96
N CYS A 160 7.69 -3.61 -8.72
CA CYS A 160 8.42 -3.38 -9.96
C CYS A 160 8.09 -4.47 -11.02
N PHE A 161 6.80 -4.69 -11.25
CA PHE A 161 6.25 -5.63 -12.25
C PHE A 161 6.61 -7.11 -12.02
N ARG A 162 7.00 -7.49 -10.80
CA ARG A 162 7.39 -8.87 -10.46
C ARG A 162 6.28 -9.70 -9.85
N TYR A 163 5.22 -9.07 -9.34
CA TYR A 163 4.14 -9.78 -8.66
C TYR A 163 3.10 -10.30 -9.65
N THR A 164 2.32 -11.28 -9.20
CA THR A 164 1.32 -11.99 -10.02
C THR A 164 0.13 -11.14 -10.44
N ASN A 165 -0.08 -9.99 -9.80
CA ASN A 165 -1.09 -9.00 -10.21
C ASN A 165 -0.68 -8.20 -11.45
N THR A 166 0.58 -8.26 -11.88
CA THR A 166 1.05 -7.61 -13.12
C THR A 166 0.40 -8.28 -14.33
N THR A 167 -0.34 -7.50 -15.11
CA THR A 167 -1.05 -7.96 -16.31
C THR A 167 -0.43 -7.35 -17.58
N ALA A 168 -0.82 -7.86 -18.75
CA ALA A 168 -0.45 -7.23 -20.02
C ALA A 168 -0.97 -5.78 -20.13
N GLU A 169 -2.13 -5.50 -19.53
CA GLU A 169 -2.69 -4.14 -19.46
C GLU A 169 -1.84 -3.23 -18.58
N THR A 170 -1.42 -3.70 -17.42
CA THR A 170 -0.48 -3.00 -16.54
C THR A 170 0.79 -2.57 -17.28
N MET A 171 1.35 -3.47 -18.08
CA MET A 171 2.54 -3.19 -18.89
C MET A 171 2.28 -2.16 -20.01
N ARG A 172 1.11 -2.20 -20.64
CA ARG A 172 0.72 -1.19 -21.66
C ARG A 172 0.56 0.20 -21.02
N VAL A 173 -0.08 0.27 -19.85
CA VAL A 173 -0.22 1.52 -19.11
C VAL A 173 1.17 2.05 -18.73
N ALA A 174 2.05 1.22 -18.19
CA ALA A 174 3.41 1.61 -17.85
C ALA A 174 4.19 2.13 -19.08
N ALA A 175 4.10 1.46 -20.22
CA ALA A 175 4.72 1.91 -21.47
C ALA A 175 4.17 3.28 -21.91
N SER A 176 2.85 3.49 -21.85
CA SER A 176 2.24 4.78 -22.17
C SER A 176 2.72 5.89 -21.22
N LEU A 177 2.90 5.59 -19.93
CA LEU A 177 3.43 6.57 -18.97
C LEU A 177 4.89 6.95 -19.28
N MET A 178 5.69 6.02 -19.82
CA MET A 178 7.03 6.31 -20.32
C MET A 178 6.98 7.24 -21.55
N ASP A 179 6.04 7.05 -22.46
CA ASP A 179 5.84 7.94 -23.61
C ASP A 179 5.49 9.38 -23.17
N PHE A 180 4.81 9.54 -22.02
CA PHE A 180 4.56 10.85 -21.39
C PHE A 180 5.76 11.42 -20.62
N GLY A 181 6.92 10.77 -20.69
CA GLY A 181 8.18 11.26 -20.12
C GLY A 181 8.36 10.94 -18.63
N CYS A 182 7.70 9.90 -18.12
CA CYS A 182 7.90 9.41 -16.76
C CYS A 182 9.37 9.06 -16.50
N ASP A 183 9.90 9.46 -15.34
CA ASP A 183 11.27 9.17 -14.93
C ASP A 183 11.36 7.79 -14.22
N THR A 184 11.17 6.75 -15.01
CA THR A 184 11.13 5.37 -14.51
C THR A 184 12.42 4.95 -13.81
N ALA A 185 13.59 5.41 -14.31
CA ALA A 185 14.89 5.09 -13.73
C ALA A 185 15.02 5.67 -12.33
N TYR A 186 14.66 6.95 -12.16
CA TYR A 186 14.66 7.61 -10.85
C TYR A 186 13.69 6.93 -9.88
N ILE A 187 12.44 6.69 -10.33
CA ILE A 187 11.38 6.11 -9.49
C ILE A 187 11.78 4.70 -9.02
N ASN A 188 12.20 3.83 -9.94
CA ASN A 188 12.58 2.46 -9.60
C ASN A 188 13.78 2.43 -8.66
N LYS A 189 14.79 3.28 -8.90
CA LYS A 189 15.93 3.41 -8.00
C LYS A 189 15.50 3.88 -6.61
N ALA A 190 14.67 4.92 -6.52
CA ALA A 190 14.20 5.46 -5.25
C ALA A 190 13.37 4.43 -4.46
N MET A 191 12.50 3.67 -5.14
CA MET A 191 11.58 2.75 -4.48
C MET A 191 12.20 1.38 -4.14
N PHE A 192 13.12 0.87 -4.96
CA PHE A 192 13.55 -0.54 -4.87
C PHE A 192 15.04 -0.74 -4.67
N GLU A 193 15.89 0.25 -4.97
CA GLU A 193 17.34 0.12 -4.91
C GLU A 193 18.00 1.03 -3.87
N THR A 194 17.30 2.07 -3.41
CA THR A 194 17.84 2.99 -2.42
C THR A 194 17.39 2.59 -1.01
N LYS A 195 18.36 2.41 -0.12
CA LYS A 195 18.14 2.15 1.31
C LYS A 195 18.92 3.16 2.14
N SER A 196 18.35 3.58 3.26
CA SER A 196 19.07 4.36 4.27
C SER A 196 20.22 3.53 4.89
N LYS A 197 21.19 4.18 5.48
CA LYS A 197 22.24 3.48 6.25
C LYS A 197 21.63 2.76 7.45
N GLU A 198 20.63 3.34 8.04
CA GLU A 198 19.85 2.82 9.16
C GLU A 198 19.12 1.53 8.76
N LYS A 199 18.50 1.53 7.57
CA LYS A 199 17.88 0.33 6.99
C LYS A 199 18.86 -0.81 6.79
N ILE A 200 20.06 -0.51 6.26
CA ILE A 200 21.11 -1.53 6.06
C ILE A 200 21.55 -2.13 7.39
N LYS A 201 21.76 -1.30 8.43
CA LYS A 201 22.10 -1.79 9.79
C LYS A 201 21.00 -2.71 10.34
N LEU A 202 19.73 -2.28 10.20
CA LEU A 202 18.59 -3.06 10.66
C LEU A 202 18.48 -4.39 9.92
N GLU A 203 18.56 -4.40 8.59
CA GLU A 203 18.53 -5.63 7.81
C GLU A 203 19.66 -6.58 8.20
N HIS A 204 20.89 -6.06 8.37
CA HIS A 204 22.01 -6.89 8.84
C HIS A 204 21.71 -7.56 10.20
N ALA A 205 21.19 -6.79 11.15
CA ALA A 205 20.81 -7.34 12.44
C ALA A 205 19.69 -8.40 12.32
N VAL A 206 18.70 -8.13 11.48
CA VAL A 206 17.55 -9.03 11.23
C VAL A 206 17.98 -10.33 10.56
N TYR A 207 18.90 -10.29 9.58
CA TYR A 207 19.45 -11.52 8.97
C TYR A 207 20.09 -12.44 9.98
N ASN A 208 20.74 -11.92 11.02
CA ASN A 208 21.33 -12.71 12.11
C ASN A 208 20.28 -13.36 13.01
N THR A 209 19.00 -13.01 12.91
CA THR A 209 17.90 -13.61 13.67
C THR A 209 17.24 -14.79 12.95
N ILE A 210 17.60 -15.07 11.70
CA ILE A 210 16.93 -16.09 10.88
C ILE A 210 16.97 -17.42 11.60
N LYS A 211 15.79 -18.02 11.76
CA LYS A 211 15.62 -19.37 12.24
C LYS A 211 14.73 -20.18 11.31
N TYR A 212 15.24 -21.33 10.88
CA TYR A 212 14.49 -22.26 10.05
C TYR A 212 13.73 -23.28 10.91
N CYS A 213 12.58 -23.73 10.42
CA CYS A 213 11.78 -24.82 10.99
C CYS A 213 11.00 -25.54 9.87
N ALA A 214 10.29 -26.61 10.21
CA ALA A 214 9.54 -27.44 9.25
C ALA A 214 10.43 -27.89 8.07
N ASP A 215 11.59 -28.49 8.37
CA ASP A 215 12.58 -28.95 7.38
C ASP A 215 13.04 -27.87 6.39
N GLY A 216 13.21 -26.63 6.89
CA GLY A 216 13.63 -25.48 6.07
C GLY A 216 12.51 -24.80 5.28
N ARG A 217 11.30 -25.34 5.30
CA ARG A 217 10.15 -24.77 4.57
C ARG A 217 9.51 -23.55 5.26
N CYS A 218 9.91 -23.27 6.52
CA CYS A 218 9.53 -22.07 7.24
C CYS A 218 10.77 -21.32 7.72
N ALA A 219 10.78 -20.02 7.57
CA ALA A 219 11.81 -19.13 8.11
C ALA A 219 11.16 -18.02 8.95
N ILE A 220 11.77 -17.77 10.13
CA ILE A 220 11.32 -16.76 11.08
C ILE A 220 12.43 -15.76 11.30
N ILE A 221 12.11 -14.46 11.24
CA ILE A 221 12.96 -13.35 11.67
C ILE A 221 12.26 -12.54 12.74
N TYR A 222 13.02 -11.74 13.49
CA TYR A 222 12.41 -10.84 14.47
C TYR A 222 13.16 -9.52 14.61
N THR A 223 12.45 -8.52 15.13
CA THR A 223 13.01 -7.29 15.68
C THR A 223 12.53 -7.11 17.10
N THR A 224 13.41 -6.63 17.99
CA THR A 224 13.08 -6.28 19.37
C THR A 224 13.16 -4.77 19.57
N LEU A 225 12.50 -4.27 20.63
CA LEU A 225 12.60 -2.86 21.02
C LEU A 225 14.04 -2.48 21.36
N GLU A 226 14.79 -3.40 21.99
CA GLU A 226 16.21 -3.23 22.30
C GLU A 226 17.05 -3.09 21.02
N MET A 227 16.83 -3.96 20.00
CA MET A 227 17.49 -3.84 18.70
C MET A 227 17.22 -2.49 18.04
N MET A 228 15.98 -2.07 18.01
CA MET A 228 15.57 -0.79 17.39
C MET A 228 16.27 0.38 18.10
N LYS A 229 16.27 0.38 19.42
CA LYS A 229 16.93 1.40 20.25
C LYS A 229 18.45 1.40 20.06
N SER A 230 19.10 0.23 20.07
CA SER A 230 20.55 0.13 19.93
C SER A 230 21.08 0.54 18.56
N LEU A 231 20.27 0.39 17.51
CA LEU A 231 20.60 0.79 16.15
C LEU A 231 20.16 2.23 15.82
N ASP A 232 19.45 2.89 16.74
CA ASP A 232 18.83 4.21 16.54
C ASP A 232 17.95 4.27 15.28
N VAL A 233 17.05 3.27 15.14
CA VAL A 233 16.16 3.14 13.99
C VAL A 233 14.70 3.25 14.38
N GLY A 234 13.94 3.99 13.58
CA GLY A 234 12.51 4.21 13.75
C GLY A 234 11.64 3.17 13.04
N ASP A 235 10.33 3.34 13.21
CA ASP A 235 9.31 2.50 12.59
C ASP A 235 9.32 2.58 11.05
N ASP A 236 9.77 3.69 10.48
CA ASP A 236 9.85 3.93 9.04
C ASP A 236 10.81 2.94 8.34
N GLU A 237 11.82 2.45 9.06
CA GLU A 237 12.78 1.49 8.54
C GLU A 237 12.27 0.04 8.52
N MET A 238 11.07 -0.21 9.06
CA MET A 238 10.48 -1.56 9.12
C MET A 238 9.88 -2.04 7.79
N GLU A 239 9.67 -1.13 6.85
CA GLU A 239 9.11 -1.47 5.55
C GLU A 239 9.96 -2.52 4.81
N GLY A 240 9.32 -3.50 4.18
CA GLY A 240 9.99 -4.54 3.41
C GLY A 240 10.57 -5.72 4.21
N LEU A 241 10.81 -5.58 5.52
CA LEU A 241 11.37 -6.69 6.34
C LEU A 241 10.50 -7.95 6.29
N ALA A 242 9.17 -7.80 6.22
CA ALA A 242 8.26 -8.94 6.16
C ALA A 242 8.46 -9.83 4.92
N SER A 243 9.12 -9.32 3.89
CA SER A 243 9.41 -10.08 2.67
C SER A 243 10.70 -10.88 2.73
N ILE A 244 11.62 -10.59 3.66
CA ILE A 244 12.93 -11.22 3.74
C ILE A 244 12.83 -12.74 3.87
N PRO A 245 12.09 -13.32 4.83
CA PRO A 245 12.05 -14.78 4.99
C PRO A 245 11.47 -15.49 3.76
N ARG A 246 10.48 -14.86 3.09
CA ARG A 246 9.86 -15.44 1.89
C ARG A 246 10.79 -15.50 0.67
N GLN A 247 11.84 -14.68 0.65
CA GLN A 247 12.81 -14.64 -0.46
C GLN A 247 13.84 -15.78 -0.38
N ILE A 248 13.86 -16.54 0.70
CA ILE A 248 14.79 -17.65 0.90
C ILE A 248 14.30 -18.85 0.08
N GLU A 249 15.19 -19.46 -0.70
CA GLU A 249 14.89 -20.65 -1.50
C GLU A 249 14.32 -21.79 -0.64
N GLY A 250 13.26 -22.42 -1.11
CA GLY A 250 12.57 -23.52 -0.40
C GLY A 250 11.60 -23.08 0.70
N VAL A 251 11.61 -21.80 1.10
CA VAL A 251 10.70 -21.31 2.14
C VAL A 251 9.29 -21.10 1.56
N LEU A 252 8.31 -21.77 2.19
CA LEU A 252 6.88 -21.65 1.89
C LEU A 252 6.17 -20.68 2.83
N ILE A 253 6.60 -20.60 4.11
CA ILE A 253 6.07 -19.66 5.11
C ILE A 253 7.21 -18.79 5.64
N GLY A 254 7.15 -17.50 5.35
CA GLY A 254 8.02 -16.48 5.94
C GLY A 254 7.31 -15.73 7.06
N ILE A 255 7.88 -15.72 8.25
CA ILE A 255 7.31 -15.07 9.44
C ILE A 255 8.25 -13.98 9.93
N THR A 256 7.70 -12.78 10.13
CA THR A 256 8.40 -11.67 10.77
C THR A 256 7.70 -11.32 12.07
N MET A 257 8.44 -11.34 13.16
CA MET A 257 7.98 -11.00 14.50
C MET A 257 8.52 -9.60 14.86
N ARG A 258 7.64 -8.68 15.20
CA ARG A 258 8.02 -7.34 15.64
C ARG A 258 7.53 -7.10 17.06
N GLU A 259 8.46 -6.94 17.99
CA GLU A 259 8.15 -6.57 19.37
C GLU A 259 7.52 -5.18 19.45
N LYS A 260 6.51 -5.05 20.29
CA LYS A 260 5.82 -3.80 20.60
C LYS A 260 5.78 -3.57 22.12
N GLU A 261 5.70 -2.30 22.50
CA GLU A 261 5.44 -1.94 23.89
C GLU A 261 4.16 -2.63 24.39
N GLY A 262 4.17 -3.08 25.64
CA GLY A 262 3.05 -3.81 26.22
C GLY A 262 3.20 -5.33 26.20
N GLY A 263 4.38 -5.87 25.80
CA GLY A 263 4.68 -7.29 25.93
C GLY A 263 4.02 -8.19 24.88
N PHE A 264 3.86 -7.70 23.67
CA PHE A 264 3.32 -8.47 22.56
C PHE A 264 4.14 -8.31 21.28
N PHE A 265 3.95 -9.21 20.34
CA PHE A 265 4.55 -9.17 19.01
C PHE A 265 3.48 -8.98 17.94
N LYS A 266 3.71 -8.03 17.04
CA LYS A 266 3.01 -7.96 15.76
C LYS A 266 3.67 -8.93 14.79
N ILE A 267 2.89 -9.88 14.28
CA ILE A 267 3.35 -10.94 13.39
C ILE A 267 2.92 -10.60 11.98
N SER A 268 3.85 -10.70 11.05
CA SER A 268 3.56 -10.62 9.61
C SER A 268 3.94 -11.95 8.96
N VAL A 269 3.01 -12.53 8.22
CA VAL A 269 3.20 -13.79 7.50
C VAL A 269 3.14 -13.51 6.01
N ARG A 270 4.08 -14.07 5.29
CA ARG A 270 4.15 -14.06 3.83
C ARG A 270 4.35 -15.48 3.34
N THR A 271 3.62 -15.89 2.32
CA THR A 271 3.65 -17.28 1.85
C THR A 271 3.99 -17.37 0.37
N ASN A 272 4.51 -18.53 -0.02
CA ASN A 272 4.76 -18.94 -1.39
C ASN A 272 3.90 -20.17 -1.73
N GLY A 273 3.68 -20.41 -3.02
CA GLY A 273 2.90 -21.55 -3.48
C GLY A 273 1.42 -21.46 -3.09
N ASN A 274 0.84 -22.59 -2.71
CA ASN A 274 -0.58 -22.71 -2.37
C ASN A 274 -0.87 -22.54 -0.87
N ILE A 275 0.07 -22.02 -0.11
CA ILE A 275 -0.09 -21.82 1.34
C ILE A 275 -0.87 -20.53 1.60
N ASN A 276 -1.96 -20.63 2.36
CA ASN A 276 -2.80 -19.50 2.72
C ASN A 276 -2.33 -18.85 4.05
N ALA A 277 -1.71 -17.67 3.96
CA ALA A 277 -1.26 -16.92 5.11
C ALA A 277 -2.40 -16.50 6.05
N SER A 278 -3.59 -16.22 5.51
CA SER A 278 -4.76 -15.83 6.31
C SER A 278 -5.23 -16.99 7.19
N ASP A 279 -5.26 -18.22 6.65
CA ASP A 279 -5.62 -19.42 7.43
C ASP A 279 -4.59 -19.70 8.51
N PHE A 280 -3.29 -19.47 8.24
CA PHE A 280 -2.25 -19.57 9.26
C PHE A 280 -2.47 -18.56 10.39
N CYS A 281 -2.69 -17.28 10.06
CA CYS A 281 -2.87 -16.22 11.05
C CYS A 281 -4.20 -16.34 11.83
N SER A 282 -5.23 -16.95 11.25
CA SER A 282 -6.54 -17.13 11.91
C SER A 282 -6.44 -17.98 13.19
N GLN A 283 -5.46 -18.90 13.27
CA GLN A 283 -5.17 -19.69 14.48
C GLN A 283 -4.77 -18.82 15.68
N PHE A 284 -4.37 -17.57 15.43
CA PHE A 284 -3.96 -16.58 16.42
C PHE A 284 -4.89 -15.37 16.47
N GLY A 285 -6.11 -15.50 15.96
CA GLY A 285 -7.09 -14.42 15.92
C GLY A 285 -6.77 -13.30 14.90
N GLY A 286 -5.87 -13.58 13.95
CA GLY A 286 -5.51 -12.67 12.87
C GLY A 286 -6.17 -12.99 11.54
N GLY A 287 -5.70 -12.38 10.47
CA GLY A 287 -6.22 -12.57 9.11
C GLY A 287 -5.48 -11.73 8.09
N GLY A 288 -6.00 -11.72 6.86
CA GLY A 288 -5.44 -10.96 5.75
C GLY A 288 -5.73 -11.62 4.40
N HIS A 289 -4.82 -11.43 3.46
CA HIS A 289 -4.89 -12.05 2.13
C HIS A 289 -4.22 -13.43 2.12
N PRO A 290 -4.51 -14.29 1.13
CA PRO A 290 -3.89 -15.61 1.01
C PRO A 290 -2.35 -15.58 1.00
N ALA A 291 -1.72 -14.59 0.37
CA ALA A 291 -0.25 -14.48 0.31
C ALA A 291 0.37 -13.60 1.42
N ALA A 292 -0.45 -12.84 2.16
CA ALA A 292 0.02 -11.85 3.13
C ALA A 292 -1.00 -11.63 4.24
N ALA A 293 -0.68 -12.03 5.46
CA ALA A 293 -1.56 -11.89 6.62
C ALA A 293 -0.78 -11.46 7.86
N GLY A 294 -1.51 -11.12 8.92
CA GLY A 294 -0.91 -10.72 10.19
C GLY A 294 -1.77 -11.08 11.39
N CYS A 295 -1.14 -11.18 12.54
CA CYS A 295 -1.79 -11.36 13.84
C CYS A 295 -0.97 -10.68 14.94
N THR A 296 -1.52 -10.67 16.15
CA THR A 296 -0.82 -10.19 17.34
C THR A 296 -0.78 -11.32 18.36
N ILE A 297 0.40 -11.55 18.97
CA ILE A 297 0.58 -12.61 19.96
C ILE A 297 1.26 -12.02 21.18
N GLU A 298 0.66 -12.20 22.37
CA GLU A 298 1.21 -11.80 23.65
C GLU A 298 2.23 -12.81 24.15
N GLY A 299 3.30 -12.32 24.80
CA GLY A 299 4.34 -13.10 25.42
C GLY A 299 5.75 -12.63 25.10
N ASP A 300 6.75 -13.26 25.73
CA ASP A 300 8.15 -13.04 25.43
C ASP A 300 8.57 -13.65 24.08
N LEU A 301 9.72 -13.20 23.56
CA LEU A 301 10.28 -13.63 22.28
C LEU A 301 10.34 -15.14 22.11
N LYS A 302 10.81 -15.86 23.14
CA LYS A 302 10.99 -17.32 23.09
C LYS A 302 9.65 -18.05 23.03
N THR A 303 8.70 -17.61 23.85
CA THR A 303 7.35 -18.17 23.93
C THR A 303 6.60 -17.97 22.62
N VAL A 304 6.57 -16.73 22.09
CA VAL A 304 5.88 -16.41 20.83
C VAL A 304 6.51 -17.17 19.67
N ARG A 305 7.84 -17.15 19.55
CA ARG A 305 8.55 -17.89 18.50
C ARG A 305 8.25 -19.39 18.53
N ASN A 306 8.24 -20.02 19.71
CA ASN A 306 7.94 -21.45 19.83
C ASN A 306 6.48 -21.77 19.47
N LYS A 307 5.51 -20.89 19.78
CA LYS A 307 4.12 -21.04 19.31
C LYS A 307 4.05 -21.04 17.78
N LEU A 308 4.76 -20.11 17.14
CA LEU A 308 4.78 -19.98 15.67
C LEU A 308 5.48 -21.18 15.01
N ILE A 309 6.60 -21.68 15.56
CA ILE A 309 7.28 -22.88 15.05
C ILE A 309 6.34 -24.09 15.09
N LYS A 310 5.69 -24.36 16.24
CA LYS A 310 4.75 -25.47 16.38
C LYS A 310 3.55 -25.34 15.42
N ALA A 311 3.08 -24.14 15.17
CA ALA A 311 2.00 -23.91 14.21
C ALA A 311 2.49 -24.18 12.78
N ALA A 312 3.68 -23.71 12.41
CA ALA A 312 4.25 -23.93 11.07
C ALA A 312 4.52 -25.42 10.79
N GLU A 313 5.04 -26.16 11.74
CA GLU A 313 5.26 -27.61 11.64
C GLU A 313 3.97 -28.43 11.45
N LYS A 314 2.84 -27.93 11.96
CA LYS A 314 1.53 -28.58 11.75
C LYS A 314 0.85 -28.16 10.45
N PHE A 315 1.24 -27.00 9.94
CA PHE A 315 0.61 -26.38 8.76
C PHE A 315 1.30 -26.82 7.46
N LEU A 316 2.58 -27.20 7.54
CA LEU A 316 3.46 -27.67 6.45
C LEU A 316 3.70 -29.19 6.51
#